data_da90a8dd10be0cbbfa548f2b72ef885b
#
_entry.id   da90a8dd10be0cbbfa548f2b72ef885b
#
_cell.length_a   1.000
_cell.length_b   1.000
_cell.length_c   1.000
_cell.angle_alpha   90.00
_cell.angle_beta   90.00
_cell.angle_gamma   90.00
#
_symmetry.space_group_name_H-M   'P 1'
#
loop_
_entity.id
_entity.type
_entity.pdbx_description
1 polymer ?
#
loop_
_entity_poly.entity_id
_entity_poly.type
_entity_poly.pdbx_seq_one_letter_code
_entity_poly.pdbx_strand_id
1 'polypeptide(L)'
;MLRLLASAPAAAGFAWTDAEAQQAHTHAQAALTAARKTGTAFKPKFFNAHEWATIGVLVDLIIPRDDRSGSATDAAVPEFMDFMMIDQPGRQTAMRGGLAWLDRECVSRYDKMFLTCTDAERGRVLDEIAWPGKTPPGLSHGVAFFNSFRDLTASGFWTTKIGIADLQYRGNVFVDEWSGCPTAALDKLGVKYT
;
A
#
# COMPACT_ATOMS: atom_id res chain seq x y z
N MET A 1 34.02 28.62 -14.64
CA MET A 1 32.66 28.19 -15.08
C MET A 1 32.40 26.81 -14.52
N LEU A 2 31.74 26.73 -13.39
CA LEU A 2 31.26 25.45 -12.80
C LEU A 2 29.92 25.12 -13.47
N ARG A 3 29.89 24.04 -14.23
CA ARG A 3 28.61 23.46 -14.71
C ARG A 3 28.00 22.64 -13.55
N LEU A 4 26.96 23.17 -12.94
CA LEU A 4 26.04 22.38 -12.08
C LEU A 4 25.36 21.32 -12.95
N LEU A 5 25.75 20.08 -12.77
CA LEU A 5 24.96 18.93 -13.24
C LEU A 5 23.74 18.83 -12.33
N ALA A 6 22.63 19.35 -12.82
CA ALA A 6 21.31 19.06 -12.24
C ALA A 6 21.01 17.59 -12.48
N SER A 7 21.32 16.72 -11.52
CA SER A 7 20.81 15.37 -11.47
C SER A 7 19.33 15.46 -11.08
N ALA A 8 18.44 15.44 -12.07
CA ALA A 8 17.04 15.15 -11.81
C ALA A 8 16.97 13.78 -11.12
N PRO A 9 16.29 13.64 -9.96
CA PRO A 9 16.02 12.33 -9.41
C PRO A 9 15.12 11.63 -10.42
N ALA A 10 15.63 10.59 -11.08
CA ALA A 10 14.78 9.66 -11.78
C ALA A 10 13.84 9.09 -10.72
N ALA A 11 12.58 9.51 -10.77
CA ALA A 11 11.50 8.82 -10.11
C ALA A 11 11.39 7.46 -10.81
N ALA A 12 12.21 6.50 -10.39
CA ALA A 12 12.01 5.10 -10.71
C ALA A 12 10.68 4.74 -10.08
N GLY A 13 9.62 4.79 -10.86
CA GLY A 13 8.34 4.22 -10.49
C GLY A 13 8.59 2.77 -10.13
N PHE A 14 8.38 2.43 -8.87
CA PHE A 14 8.51 1.08 -8.38
C PHE A 14 7.32 0.28 -8.92
N ALA A 15 7.43 -0.22 -10.15
CA ALA A 15 6.50 -1.19 -10.67
C ALA A 15 6.82 -2.54 -10.02
N TRP A 16 5.90 -3.05 -9.24
CA TRP A 16 5.90 -4.43 -8.79
C TRP A 16 5.43 -5.30 -9.95
N THR A 17 6.09 -6.43 -10.17
CA THR A 17 5.54 -7.43 -11.08
C THR A 17 4.53 -8.30 -10.30
N ASP A 18 3.48 -8.74 -10.97
CA ASP A 18 2.48 -9.64 -10.37
C ASP A 18 3.10 -10.91 -9.80
N ALA A 19 4.17 -11.40 -10.42
CA ALA A 19 4.91 -12.57 -9.97
C ALA A 19 5.61 -12.32 -8.63
N GLU A 20 6.28 -11.16 -8.46
CA GLU A 20 6.93 -10.79 -7.20
C GLU A 20 5.90 -10.62 -6.07
N ALA A 21 4.78 -9.96 -6.36
CA ALA A 21 3.69 -9.80 -5.39
C ALA A 21 3.10 -11.16 -4.97
N GLN A 22 2.88 -12.07 -5.90
CA GLN A 22 2.36 -13.41 -5.61
C GLN A 22 3.33 -14.25 -4.79
N GLN A 23 4.62 -14.21 -5.09
CA GLN A 23 5.66 -14.90 -4.34
C GLN A 23 5.75 -14.38 -2.91
N ALA A 24 5.80 -13.06 -2.73
CA ALA A 24 5.83 -12.42 -1.42
C ALA A 24 4.61 -12.79 -0.59
N HIS A 25 3.43 -12.80 -1.20
CA HIS A 25 2.20 -13.19 -0.53
C HIS A 25 2.24 -14.66 -0.05
N THR A 26 2.74 -15.57 -0.87
CA THR A 26 2.90 -16.97 -0.50
C THR A 26 3.81 -17.13 0.72
N HIS A 27 4.94 -16.41 0.77
CA HIS A 27 5.84 -16.41 1.92
C HIS A 27 5.21 -15.81 3.17
N ALA A 28 4.49 -14.68 3.05
CA ALA A 28 3.78 -14.06 4.17
C ALA A 28 2.73 -15.01 4.76
N GLN A 29 1.93 -15.68 3.92
CA GLN A 29 0.93 -16.66 4.36
C GLN A 29 1.56 -17.90 5.00
N ALA A 30 2.69 -18.37 4.49
CA ALA A 30 3.44 -19.48 5.09
C ALA A 30 3.95 -19.11 6.49
N ALA A 31 4.51 -17.91 6.65
CA ALA A 31 4.99 -17.41 7.95
C ALA A 31 3.87 -17.25 8.97
N LEU A 32 2.72 -16.71 8.56
CA LEU A 32 1.52 -16.62 9.42
C LEU A 32 0.99 -17.98 9.82
N THR A 33 0.95 -18.93 8.89
CA THR A 33 0.50 -20.28 9.16
C THR A 33 1.42 -20.98 10.17
N ALA A 34 2.73 -20.77 10.05
CA ALA A 34 3.72 -21.28 11.00
C ALA A 34 3.53 -20.64 12.40
N ALA A 35 3.36 -19.33 12.47
CA ALA A 35 3.10 -18.62 13.72
C ALA A 35 1.81 -19.10 14.41
N ARG A 36 0.72 -19.29 13.66
CA ARG A 36 -0.55 -19.84 14.16
C ARG A 36 -0.41 -21.27 14.70
N LYS A 37 0.35 -22.14 13.99
CA LYS A 37 0.61 -23.51 14.44
C LYS A 37 1.39 -23.58 15.75
N THR A 38 2.29 -22.64 15.98
CA THR A 38 3.10 -22.56 17.20
C THR A 38 2.44 -21.75 18.32
N GLY A 39 1.29 -21.12 18.06
CA GLY A 39 0.61 -20.22 18.98
C GLY A 39 1.39 -18.93 19.28
N THR A 40 2.37 -18.58 18.44
CA THR A 40 3.20 -17.38 18.58
C THR A 40 2.69 -16.27 17.65
N ALA A 41 2.79 -15.01 18.11
CA ALA A 41 2.54 -13.87 17.24
C ALA A 41 3.62 -13.80 16.13
N PHE A 42 3.23 -13.32 14.93
CA PHE A 42 4.19 -13.02 13.88
C PHE A 42 5.22 -12.01 14.37
N LYS A 43 6.50 -12.30 14.15
CA LYS A 43 7.59 -11.41 14.50
C LYS A 43 8.24 -10.87 13.22
N PRO A 44 8.12 -9.55 12.96
CA PRO A 44 8.75 -8.96 11.79
C PRO A 44 10.28 -9.12 11.87
N LYS A 45 10.91 -9.29 10.71
CA LYS A 45 12.36 -9.46 10.59
C LYS A 45 13.06 -8.16 10.21
N PHE A 46 12.38 -7.31 9.46
CA PHE A 46 12.92 -6.03 9.01
C PHE A 46 12.45 -4.87 9.89
N PHE A 47 11.15 -4.76 10.14
CA PHE A 47 10.57 -3.65 10.89
C PHE A 47 10.81 -3.79 12.39
N ASN A 48 11.14 -2.68 13.06
CA ASN A 48 11.12 -2.62 14.52
C ASN A 48 9.68 -2.52 15.04
N ALA A 49 9.49 -2.59 16.38
CA ALA A 49 8.17 -2.62 16.98
C ALA A 49 7.32 -1.37 16.69
N HIS A 50 7.95 -0.18 16.66
CA HIS A 50 7.27 1.09 16.35
C HIS A 50 6.88 1.15 14.87
N GLU A 51 7.82 0.85 13.96
CA GLU A 51 7.55 0.78 12.53
C GLU A 51 6.44 -0.22 12.21
N TRP A 52 6.48 -1.39 12.84
CA TRP A 52 5.47 -2.43 12.68
C TRP A 52 4.06 -1.97 13.07
N ALA A 53 3.93 -1.33 14.23
CA ALA A 53 2.66 -0.78 14.69
C ALA A 53 2.18 0.36 13.77
N THR A 54 3.09 1.23 13.30
CA THR A 54 2.77 2.31 12.36
C THR A 54 2.24 1.76 11.04
N ILE A 55 2.90 0.72 10.50
CA ILE A 55 2.45 0.06 9.25
C ILE A 55 1.05 -0.52 9.42
N GLY A 56 0.78 -1.24 10.53
CA GLY A 56 -0.53 -1.81 10.78
C GLY A 56 -1.65 -0.77 10.74
N VAL A 57 -1.45 0.38 11.38
CA VAL A 57 -2.41 1.49 11.34
C VAL A 57 -2.51 2.09 9.93
N LEU A 58 -1.39 2.31 9.26
CA LEU A 58 -1.36 3.00 7.98
C LEU A 58 -1.97 2.16 6.85
N VAL A 59 -1.75 0.85 6.81
CA VAL A 59 -2.37 -0.02 5.80
C VAL A 59 -3.89 -0.09 5.97
N ASP A 60 -4.39 -0.09 7.20
CA ASP A 60 -5.83 -0.12 7.48
C ASP A 60 -6.51 1.23 7.25
N LEU A 61 -5.77 2.35 7.32
CA LEU A 61 -6.26 3.65 6.87
C LEU A 61 -6.38 3.73 5.34
N ILE A 62 -5.56 2.97 4.59
CA ILE A 62 -5.61 2.92 3.12
C ILE A 62 -6.67 1.93 2.64
N ILE A 63 -6.75 0.74 3.23
CA ILE A 63 -7.77 -0.27 2.92
C ILE A 63 -8.41 -0.72 4.24
N PRO A 64 -9.41 0.02 4.72
CA PRO A 64 -10.13 -0.32 5.94
C PRO A 64 -11.04 -1.53 5.73
N ARG A 65 -11.44 -2.17 6.82
CA ARG A 65 -12.52 -3.15 6.81
C ARG A 65 -13.84 -2.47 6.44
N ASP A 66 -14.60 -3.09 5.57
CA ASP A 66 -15.96 -2.68 5.20
C ASP A 66 -16.93 -3.87 5.25
N ASP A 67 -18.15 -3.64 4.75
CA ASP A 67 -19.20 -4.68 4.72
C ASP A 67 -18.92 -5.81 3.70
N ARG A 68 -17.96 -5.63 2.80
CA ARG A 68 -17.62 -6.56 1.71
C ARG A 68 -16.36 -7.35 1.99
N SER A 69 -15.36 -6.72 2.63
CA SER A 69 -14.08 -7.33 2.83
C SER A 69 -13.46 -7.01 4.20
N GLY A 70 -12.47 -7.82 4.60
CA GLY A 70 -11.58 -7.52 5.70
C GLY A 70 -10.62 -6.36 5.35
N SER A 71 -9.97 -5.82 6.36
CA SER A 71 -8.95 -4.76 6.20
C SER A 71 -7.64 -5.30 5.62
N ALA A 72 -6.70 -4.39 5.33
CA ALA A 72 -5.36 -4.75 4.88
C ALA A 72 -4.60 -5.60 5.92
N THR A 73 -4.78 -5.35 7.22
CA THR A 73 -4.19 -6.21 8.26
C THR A 73 -4.82 -7.60 8.30
N ASP A 74 -6.12 -7.74 8.05
CA ASP A 74 -6.77 -9.06 7.92
C ASP A 74 -6.23 -9.86 6.72
N ALA A 75 -5.83 -9.16 5.67
CA ALA A 75 -5.22 -9.73 4.48
C ALA A 75 -3.71 -10.00 4.63
N ALA A 76 -3.11 -9.75 5.81
CA ALA A 76 -1.69 -9.93 6.08
C ALA A 76 -0.76 -9.02 5.25
N VAL A 77 -1.21 -7.82 4.93
CA VAL A 77 -0.40 -6.85 4.19
C VAL A 77 0.85 -6.41 4.95
N PRO A 78 0.84 -6.19 6.29
CA PRO A 78 2.07 -5.89 7.03
C PRO A 78 3.15 -6.99 6.89
N GLU A 79 2.75 -8.25 6.96
CA GLU A 79 3.65 -9.40 6.81
C GLU A 79 4.22 -9.49 5.39
N PHE A 80 3.38 -9.22 4.40
CA PHE A 80 3.80 -9.08 3.01
C PHE A 80 4.85 -7.97 2.87
N MET A 81 4.64 -6.79 3.48
CA MET A 81 5.59 -5.67 3.42
C MET A 81 6.93 -6.02 4.09
N ASP A 82 6.90 -6.70 5.25
CA ASP A 82 8.13 -7.13 5.92
C ASP A 82 8.96 -8.05 5.04
N PHE A 83 8.31 -9.02 4.38
CA PHE A 83 8.95 -9.90 3.41
C PHE A 83 9.54 -9.10 2.24
N MET A 84 8.77 -8.19 1.66
CA MET A 84 9.21 -7.39 0.51
C MET A 84 10.43 -6.52 0.81
N MET A 85 10.55 -6.00 2.04
CA MET A 85 11.73 -5.24 2.45
C MET A 85 12.98 -6.12 2.57
N ILE A 86 12.83 -7.40 2.89
CA ILE A 86 13.94 -8.36 2.94
C ILE A 86 14.34 -8.79 1.52
N ASP A 87 13.36 -9.08 0.68
CA ASP A 87 13.56 -9.52 -0.70
C ASP A 87 14.15 -8.41 -1.59
N GLN A 88 13.79 -7.16 -1.31
CA GLN A 88 14.23 -5.99 -2.07
C GLN A 88 14.94 -4.94 -1.19
N PRO A 89 16.18 -5.19 -0.76
CA PRO A 89 16.90 -4.32 0.18
C PRO A 89 17.06 -2.88 -0.27
N GLY A 90 17.09 -2.62 -1.59
CA GLY A 90 17.18 -1.27 -2.14
C GLY A 90 16.03 -0.34 -1.76
N ARG A 91 14.90 -0.90 -1.29
CA ARG A 91 13.72 -0.13 -0.86
C ARG A 91 13.70 0.21 0.62
N GLN A 92 14.55 -0.43 1.42
CA GLN A 92 14.55 -0.31 2.88
C GLN A 92 14.76 1.13 3.37
N THR A 93 15.71 1.86 2.77
CA THR A 93 16.01 3.25 3.15
C THR A 93 14.82 4.17 2.88
N ALA A 94 14.16 4.02 1.73
CA ALA A 94 12.99 4.83 1.38
C ALA A 94 11.80 4.53 2.30
N MET A 95 11.58 3.26 2.65
CA MET A 95 10.51 2.85 3.56
C MET A 95 10.72 3.43 4.97
N ARG A 96 11.90 3.22 5.57
CA ARG A 96 12.21 3.77 6.90
C ARG A 96 12.24 5.30 6.91
N GLY A 97 12.80 5.91 5.87
CA GLY A 97 12.81 7.36 5.71
C GLY A 97 11.42 7.94 5.65
N GLY A 98 10.49 7.28 4.97
CA GLY A 98 9.09 7.68 4.88
C GLY A 98 8.32 7.54 6.20
N LEU A 99 8.50 6.43 6.92
CA LEU A 99 7.90 6.23 8.25
C LEU A 99 8.43 7.27 9.25
N ALA A 100 9.73 7.53 9.26
CA ALA A 100 10.34 8.56 10.10
C ALA A 100 9.90 9.98 9.71
N TRP A 101 9.66 10.24 8.43
CA TRP A 101 9.10 11.51 7.95
C TRP A 101 7.69 11.71 8.48
N LEU A 102 6.85 10.67 8.43
CA LEU A 102 5.47 10.70 8.92
C LEU A 102 5.40 11.05 10.42
N ASP A 103 6.23 10.40 11.23
CA ASP A 103 6.33 10.73 12.66
C ASP A 103 6.78 12.17 12.89
N ARG A 104 7.82 12.63 12.17
CA ARG A 104 8.35 14.00 12.31
C ARG A 104 7.32 15.04 11.90
N GLU A 105 6.55 14.79 10.84
CA GLU A 105 5.48 15.68 10.40
C GLU A 105 4.38 15.79 11.45
N CYS A 106 3.98 14.67 12.05
CA CYS A 106 3.02 14.65 13.15
C CYS A 106 3.55 15.36 14.41
N VAL A 107 4.82 15.14 14.76
CA VAL A 107 5.45 15.86 15.89
C VAL A 107 5.49 17.36 15.64
N SER A 108 5.84 17.79 14.43
CA SER A 108 5.89 19.20 14.06
C SER A 108 4.53 19.91 14.18
N ARG A 109 3.44 19.21 13.90
CA ARG A 109 2.07 19.78 13.90
C ARG A 109 1.33 19.63 15.20
N TYR A 110 1.54 18.51 15.90
CA TYR A 110 0.68 18.08 17.01
C TYR A 110 1.45 17.72 18.26
N ASP A 111 2.79 17.79 18.26
CA ASP A 111 3.68 17.32 19.35
C ASP A 111 3.45 15.86 19.72
N LYS A 112 3.09 15.03 18.74
CA LYS A 112 2.78 13.61 18.87
C LYS A 112 3.36 12.81 17.71
N MET A 113 3.83 11.59 17.96
CA MET A 113 4.13 10.63 16.89
C MET A 113 2.84 10.17 16.21
N PHE A 114 2.93 9.70 14.96
CA PHE A 114 1.78 9.27 14.16
C PHE A 114 0.85 8.29 14.90
N LEU A 115 1.40 7.31 15.61
CA LEU A 115 0.61 6.34 16.38
C LEU A 115 -0.21 6.97 17.53
N THR A 116 0.27 8.07 18.09
CA THR A 116 -0.40 8.74 19.21
C THR A 116 -1.32 9.89 18.78
N CYS A 117 -1.32 10.21 17.48
CA CYS A 117 -2.28 11.13 16.89
C CYS A 117 -3.69 10.53 16.90
N THR A 118 -4.70 11.38 16.97
CA THR A 118 -6.09 10.99 16.72
C THR A 118 -6.30 10.67 15.23
N ASP A 119 -7.38 9.95 14.90
CA ASP A 119 -7.71 9.62 13.51
C ASP A 119 -7.89 10.88 12.66
N ALA A 120 -8.47 11.94 13.21
CA ALA A 120 -8.62 13.22 12.53
C ALA A 120 -7.26 13.90 12.26
N GLU A 121 -6.30 13.83 13.19
CA GLU A 121 -4.94 14.36 13.00
C GLU A 121 -4.19 13.57 11.93
N ARG A 122 -4.25 12.22 11.97
CA ARG A 122 -3.68 11.34 10.95
C ARG A 122 -4.25 11.63 9.57
N GLY A 123 -5.60 11.69 9.48
CA GLY A 123 -6.30 11.98 8.24
C GLY A 123 -5.85 13.27 7.59
N ARG A 124 -5.71 14.37 8.36
CA ARG A 124 -5.23 15.65 7.83
C ARG A 124 -3.83 15.57 7.21
N VAL A 125 -2.90 14.86 7.86
CA VAL A 125 -1.54 14.68 7.32
C VAL A 125 -1.58 13.85 6.04
N LEU A 126 -2.35 12.76 6.03
CA LEU A 126 -2.44 11.86 4.88
C LEU A 126 -3.17 12.51 3.70
N ASP A 127 -4.24 13.28 3.93
CA ASP A 127 -4.99 13.98 2.88
C ASP A 127 -4.12 14.96 2.10
N GLU A 128 -3.17 15.63 2.76
CA GLU A 128 -2.27 16.57 2.10
C GLU A 128 -1.23 15.91 1.19
N ILE A 129 -0.87 14.65 1.45
CA ILE A 129 0.11 13.91 0.66
C ILE A 129 -0.51 12.87 -0.28
N ALA A 130 -1.79 12.58 -0.13
CA ALA A 130 -2.50 11.60 -0.96
C ALA A 130 -2.74 12.09 -2.41
N TRP A 131 -2.78 13.41 -2.61
CA TRP A 131 -3.16 14.03 -3.87
C TRP A 131 -2.02 14.90 -4.42
N PRO A 132 -1.10 14.36 -5.23
CA PRO A 132 0.10 15.10 -5.70
C PRO A 132 -0.18 16.46 -6.32
N GLY A 133 -1.31 16.59 -7.05
CA GLY A 133 -1.72 17.84 -7.69
C GLY A 133 -2.28 18.92 -6.73
N LYS A 134 -2.49 18.58 -5.45
CA LYS A 134 -3.04 19.49 -4.42
C LYS A 134 -2.09 19.62 -3.22
N THR A 135 -0.91 19.01 -3.28
CA THR A 135 0.04 18.98 -2.17
C THR A 135 0.64 20.38 -1.91
N PRO A 136 0.67 20.85 -0.65
CA PRO A 136 1.38 22.06 -0.27
C PRO A 136 2.88 21.97 -0.59
N PRO A 137 3.55 23.09 -0.85
CA PRO A 137 5.01 23.14 -1.02
C PRO A 137 5.75 22.53 0.18
N GLY A 138 6.82 21.76 -0.08
CA GLY A 138 7.66 21.17 0.97
C GLY A 138 7.29 19.77 1.39
N LEU A 139 6.13 19.22 0.98
CA LEU A 139 5.69 17.85 1.33
C LEU A 139 6.02 16.78 0.29
N SER A 140 6.88 17.09 -0.68
CA SER A 140 7.21 16.17 -1.79
C SER A 140 7.74 14.80 -1.32
N HIS A 141 8.51 14.76 -0.23
CA HIS A 141 8.98 13.51 0.36
C HIS A 141 7.83 12.66 0.91
N GLY A 142 6.86 13.30 1.59
CA GLY A 142 5.65 12.63 2.06
C GLY A 142 4.81 12.06 0.92
N VAL A 143 4.63 12.82 -0.17
CA VAL A 143 3.93 12.37 -1.38
C VAL A 143 4.60 11.15 -1.99
N ALA A 144 5.92 11.19 -2.18
CA ALA A 144 6.67 10.08 -2.75
C ALA A 144 6.56 8.80 -1.88
N PHE A 145 6.69 8.96 -0.56
CA PHE A 145 6.51 7.87 0.39
C PHE A 145 5.09 7.31 0.33
N PHE A 146 4.07 8.18 0.46
CA PHE A 146 2.68 7.73 0.53
C PHE A 146 2.25 7.01 -0.76
N ASN A 147 2.61 7.51 -1.92
CA ASN A 147 2.32 6.84 -3.19
C ASN A 147 2.93 5.44 -3.25
N SER A 148 4.23 5.31 -2.92
CA SER A 148 4.90 4.02 -2.90
C SER A 148 4.31 3.06 -1.86
N PHE A 149 3.97 3.58 -0.67
CA PHE A 149 3.37 2.79 0.41
C PHE A 149 1.95 2.33 0.05
N ARG A 150 1.12 3.23 -0.51
CA ARG A 150 -0.23 2.90 -1.01
C ARG A 150 -0.19 1.82 -2.09
N ASP A 151 0.71 1.97 -3.06
CA ASP A 151 0.84 1.02 -4.17
C ASP A 151 1.28 -0.36 -3.65
N LEU A 152 2.18 -0.40 -2.65
CA LEU A 152 2.59 -1.63 -2.00
C LEU A 152 1.45 -2.25 -1.17
N THR A 153 0.65 -1.42 -0.48
CA THR A 153 -0.56 -1.86 0.25
C THR A 153 -1.57 -2.49 -0.71
N ALA A 154 -1.85 -1.82 -1.83
CA ALA A 154 -2.76 -2.31 -2.86
C ALA A 154 -2.27 -3.62 -3.47
N SER A 155 -0.98 -3.71 -3.81
CA SER A 155 -0.38 -4.94 -4.34
C SER A 155 -0.48 -6.10 -3.33
N GLY A 156 -0.18 -5.85 -2.06
CA GLY A 156 -0.32 -6.85 -1.00
C GLY A 156 -1.77 -7.29 -0.80
N PHE A 157 -2.73 -6.37 -0.84
CA PHE A 157 -4.14 -6.69 -0.61
C PHE A 157 -4.76 -7.45 -1.79
N TRP A 158 -4.66 -6.90 -3.01
CA TRP A 158 -5.34 -7.44 -4.20
C TRP A 158 -4.77 -8.77 -4.71
N THR A 159 -3.62 -9.20 -4.22
CA THR A 159 -3.06 -10.54 -4.47
C THR A 159 -3.51 -11.59 -3.46
N THR A 160 -4.28 -11.21 -2.43
CA THR A 160 -4.83 -12.12 -1.43
C THR A 160 -6.17 -12.72 -1.84
N LYS A 161 -6.56 -13.81 -1.19
CA LYS A 161 -7.92 -14.37 -1.37
C LYS A 161 -9.02 -13.37 -0.99
N ILE A 162 -8.77 -12.53 0.05
CA ILE A 162 -9.70 -11.49 0.50
C ILE A 162 -9.85 -10.45 -0.61
N GLY A 163 -8.75 -9.89 -1.11
CA GLY A 163 -8.77 -8.87 -2.16
C GLY A 163 -9.32 -9.39 -3.49
N ILE A 164 -8.95 -10.60 -3.91
CA ILE A 164 -9.49 -11.23 -5.12
C ILE A 164 -11.01 -11.42 -5.02
N ALA A 165 -11.50 -11.84 -3.84
CA ALA A 165 -12.92 -11.99 -3.60
C ALA A 165 -13.67 -10.65 -3.60
N ASP A 166 -13.08 -9.61 -3.01
CA ASP A 166 -13.63 -8.26 -3.00
C ASP A 166 -13.72 -7.64 -4.41
N LEU A 167 -12.70 -7.82 -5.24
CA LEU A 167 -12.71 -7.43 -6.65
C LEU A 167 -13.73 -8.23 -7.48
N GLN A 168 -14.25 -9.34 -6.96
CA GLN A 168 -15.07 -10.30 -7.71
C GLN A 168 -14.34 -10.79 -8.99
N TYR A 169 -13.00 -10.86 -8.92
CA TYR A 169 -12.17 -11.25 -10.04
C TYR A 169 -12.40 -12.73 -10.36
N ARG A 170 -12.88 -13.00 -11.57
CA ARG A 170 -13.22 -14.34 -12.06
C ARG A 170 -12.15 -14.95 -12.99
N GLY A 171 -11.05 -14.24 -13.19
CA GLY A 171 -10.03 -14.61 -14.16
C GLY A 171 -10.47 -14.37 -15.61
N ASN A 172 -9.65 -14.82 -16.53
CA ASN A 172 -10.01 -14.82 -17.94
C ASN A 172 -10.95 -15.99 -18.21
N VAL A 173 -12.16 -15.68 -18.69
CA VAL A 173 -13.15 -16.67 -19.10
C VAL A 173 -13.13 -16.73 -20.63
N PHE A 174 -13.06 -17.95 -21.19
CA PHE A 174 -13.17 -18.11 -22.65
C PHE A 174 -14.54 -17.64 -23.11
N VAL A 175 -14.55 -16.75 -24.09
CA VAL A 175 -15.76 -16.24 -24.75
C VAL A 175 -15.60 -16.55 -26.24
N ASP A 176 -16.39 -17.49 -26.72
CA ASP A 176 -16.34 -17.93 -28.13
C ASP A 176 -16.68 -16.78 -29.09
N GLU A 177 -17.72 -16.02 -28.76
CA GLU A 177 -18.13 -14.85 -29.51
C GLU A 177 -18.39 -13.67 -28.56
N TRP A 178 -17.71 -12.55 -28.79
CA TRP A 178 -17.90 -11.33 -28.04
C TRP A 178 -19.15 -10.57 -28.52
N SER A 179 -20.22 -10.63 -27.78
CA SER A 179 -21.49 -9.95 -28.10
C SER A 179 -21.57 -8.48 -27.61
N GLY A 180 -20.47 -7.93 -27.11
CA GLY A 180 -20.41 -6.58 -26.55
C GLY A 180 -20.63 -6.54 -25.04
N CYS A 181 -20.62 -5.33 -24.49
CA CYS A 181 -20.93 -5.12 -23.08
C CYS A 181 -22.42 -5.25 -22.78
N PRO A 182 -22.82 -5.74 -21.60
CA PRO A 182 -24.22 -5.76 -21.18
C PRO A 182 -24.87 -4.38 -21.28
N THR A 183 -26.12 -4.31 -21.73
CA THR A 183 -26.86 -3.04 -21.89
C THR A 183 -26.86 -2.19 -20.63
N ALA A 184 -27.02 -2.80 -19.44
CA ALA A 184 -27.00 -2.11 -18.17
C ALA A 184 -25.64 -1.40 -17.90
N ALA A 185 -24.53 -1.96 -18.38
CA ALA A 185 -23.21 -1.32 -18.26
C ALA A 185 -23.09 -0.14 -19.23
N LEU A 186 -23.58 -0.29 -20.45
CA LEU A 186 -23.58 0.78 -21.46
C LEU A 186 -24.45 1.95 -21.02
N ASP A 187 -25.65 1.68 -20.48
CA ASP A 187 -26.57 2.71 -19.98
C ASP A 187 -25.94 3.49 -18.81
N LYS A 188 -25.28 2.78 -17.88
CA LYS A 188 -24.58 3.41 -16.75
C LYS A 188 -23.43 4.32 -17.20
N LEU A 189 -22.74 3.96 -18.27
CA LEU A 189 -21.64 4.74 -18.84
C LEU A 189 -22.08 5.81 -19.83
N GLY A 190 -23.35 5.81 -20.24
CA GLY A 190 -23.89 6.72 -21.24
C GLY A 190 -23.32 6.53 -22.64
N VAL A 191 -22.83 5.32 -22.96
CA VAL A 191 -22.23 4.98 -24.26
C VAL A 191 -23.12 3.99 -25.04
N LYS A 192 -23.03 4.03 -26.36
CA LYS A 192 -23.72 3.12 -27.27
C LYS A 192 -22.76 2.61 -28.33
N TYR A 193 -22.96 1.37 -28.77
CA TYR A 193 -22.31 0.88 -29.99
C TYR A 193 -22.89 1.61 -31.19
N THR A 194 -22.02 2.13 -32.05
CA THR A 194 -22.38 2.73 -33.35
C THR A 194 -22.38 1.69 -34.44
#